data_27fa333d1f4a24ba09fc30e1ef552a2a
#
_entry.id   27fa333d1f4a24ba09fc30e1ef552a2a
#
_cell.length_a   1.000
_cell.length_b   1.000
_cell.length_c   1.000
_cell.angle_alpha   90.00
_cell.angle_beta   90.00
_cell.angle_gamma   90.00
#
_symmetry.space_group_name_H-M   'P 1'
#
loop_
_entity.id
_entity.type
_entity.pdbx_description
1 polymer ?
#
loop_
_entity_poly.entity_id
_entity_poly.type
_entity_poly.pdbx_seq_one_letter_code
_entity_poly.pdbx_strand_id
1 'polypeptide(L)'
;MRRIVIASDGSTGAEEAGWLLSHLPHREQIEVFVLTVLQMPTVYAHGSPGSMSESVDRERQAAQRAYERIASMFEGANVSMEHIIREGHRGKAIVDAARDHNTDLIVLGARGQSTVRRLLLGSISDYVATHAHCSVLVVRPTGIREQQRPIRIAIGYDQGGPAEASLREFCDTPWGGQSEVHTVSVVSYVSAFLNEIVVEADETKAAATSALDAATEQVRPSAPSVQSHLIECDHIGEGLIEFLEEHGIDLVVVGESRHSALGRVLLGSVSQFVLRHASCSVWVARNQTVNEVLDDSPRTGAEQ
;
A
#
# COMPACT_ATOMS: atom_id res chain seq x y z
N MET A 1 -12.26 -5.79 -0.01
CA MET A 1 -11.59 -5.41 -1.27
C MET A 1 -12.15 -6.27 -2.38
N ARG A 2 -12.62 -5.64 -3.47
CA ARG A 2 -13.21 -6.34 -4.63
C ARG A 2 -12.54 -5.98 -5.94
N ARG A 3 -12.05 -4.74 -6.09
CA ARG A 3 -11.43 -4.23 -7.31
C ARG A 3 -10.01 -3.78 -7.06
N ILE A 4 -9.08 -4.36 -7.79
CA ILE A 4 -7.64 -4.16 -7.57
C ILE A 4 -6.98 -3.78 -8.90
N VAL A 5 -6.15 -2.74 -8.89
CA VAL A 5 -5.28 -2.38 -10.01
C VAL A 5 -3.85 -2.83 -9.69
N ILE A 6 -3.26 -3.66 -10.54
CA ILE A 6 -1.82 -3.95 -10.53
C ILE A 6 -1.16 -3.06 -11.58
N ALA A 7 -0.29 -2.14 -11.17
CA ALA A 7 0.50 -1.34 -12.11
C ALA A 7 1.74 -2.12 -12.54
N SER A 8 1.82 -2.41 -13.84
CA SER A 8 2.91 -3.21 -14.42
C SER A 8 3.67 -2.43 -15.50
N ASP A 9 4.98 -2.39 -15.36
CA ASP A 9 5.92 -1.94 -16.39
C ASP A 9 6.73 -3.11 -16.99
N GLY A 10 6.32 -4.35 -16.67
CA GLY A 10 7.00 -5.58 -17.09
C GLY A 10 8.30 -5.88 -16.32
N SER A 11 8.62 -5.12 -15.27
CA SER A 11 9.76 -5.38 -14.40
C SER A 11 9.52 -6.54 -13.44
N THR A 12 10.61 -7.07 -12.86
CA THR A 12 10.54 -8.06 -11.78
C THR A 12 9.78 -7.54 -10.57
N GLY A 13 9.85 -6.23 -10.26
CA GLY A 13 9.07 -5.62 -9.18
C GLY A 13 7.57 -5.68 -9.43
N ALA A 14 7.12 -5.54 -10.68
CA ALA A 14 5.70 -5.71 -11.03
C ALA A 14 5.27 -7.18 -10.95
N GLU A 15 6.15 -8.11 -11.29
CA GLU A 15 5.89 -9.55 -11.13
C GLU A 15 5.83 -9.96 -9.64
N GLU A 16 6.70 -9.44 -8.79
CA GLU A 16 6.63 -9.62 -7.34
C GLU A 16 5.31 -9.06 -6.76
N ALA A 17 4.84 -7.91 -7.28
CA ALA A 17 3.56 -7.33 -6.91
C ALA A 17 2.39 -8.26 -7.26
N GLY A 18 2.38 -8.83 -8.47
CA GLY A 18 1.41 -9.83 -8.89
C GLY A 18 1.48 -11.10 -8.04
N TRP A 19 2.69 -11.60 -7.77
CA TRP A 19 2.90 -12.78 -6.95
C TRP A 19 2.40 -12.57 -5.51
N LEU A 20 2.78 -11.48 -4.85
CA LEU A 20 2.33 -11.23 -3.48
C LEU A 20 0.80 -11.15 -3.44
N LEU A 21 0.17 -10.41 -4.36
CA LEU A 21 -1.29 -10.29 -4.39
C LEU A 21 -1.97 -11.66 -4.59
N SER A 22 -1.44 -12.53 -5.46
CA SER A 22 -2.01 -13.86 -5.71
C SER A 22 -1.96 -14.79 -4.49
N HIS A 23 -1.13 -14.46 -3.49
CA HIS A 23 -1.00 -15.19 -2.22
C HIS A 23 -1.72 -14.52 -1.06
N LEU A 24 -2.28 -13.31 -1.25
CA LEU A 24 -3.13 -12.69 -0.23
C LEU A 24 -4.51 -13.39 -0.23
N PRO A 25 -5.01 -13.78 0.95
CA PRO A 25 -6.28 -14.49 1.04
C PRO A 25 -7.47 -13.56 0.73
N HIS A 26 -8.47 -14.09 0.06
CA HIS A 26 -9.74 -13.39 -0.20
C HIS A 26 -10.92 -14.35 -0.09
N ARG A 27 -12.08 -13.86 0.39
CA ARG A 27 -13.31 -14.67 0.55
C ARG A 27 -14.21 -14.60 -0.68
N GLU A 28 -14.24 -13.44 -1.33
CA GLU A 28 -15.12 -13.17 -2.47
C GLU A 28 -14.31 -13.15 -3.76
N GLN A 29 -15.00 -13.23 -4.89
CA GLN A 29 -14.35 -13.00 -6.17
C GLN A 29 -13.80 -11.58 -6.24
N ILE A 30 -12.55 -11.45 -6.67
CA ILE A 30 -11.90 -10.16 -6.92
C ILE A 30 -11.75 -9.90 -8.41
N GLU A 31 -11.87 -8.63 -8.79
CA GLU A 31 -11.60 -8.12 -10.14
C GLU A 31 -10.20 -7.49 -10.14
N VAL A 32 -9.30 -8.02 -10.94
CA VAL A 32 -7.93 -7.53 -11.04
C VAL A 32 -7.69 -6.92 -12.43
N PHE A 33 -7.37 -5.64 -12.44
CA PHE A 33 -6.98 -4.88 -13.62
C PHE A 33 -5.47 -4.75 -13.67
N VAL A 34 -4.82 -5.39 -14.63
CA VAL A 34 -3.38 -5.19 -14.84
C VAL A 34 -3.20 -4.00 -15.77
N LEU A 35 -2.70 -2.90 -15.23
CA LEU A 35 -2.53 -1.64 -15.95
C LEU A 35 -1.09 -1.48 -16.43
N THR A 36 -0.92 -1.31 -17.74
CA THR A 36 0.33 -0.88 -18.35
C THR A 36 0.20 0.54 -18.89
N VAL A 37 1.14 1.42 -18.53
CA VAL A 37 1.17 2.79 -19.06
C VAL A 37 2.30 2.92 -20.07
N LEU A 38 1.93 3.09 -21.34
CA LEU A 38 2.87 3.32 -22.45
C LEU A 38 3.33 4.79 -22.42
N GLN A 39 4.63 5.00 -22.62
CA GLN A 39 5.16 6.34 -22.85
C GLN A 39 5.11 6.65 -24.34
N MET A 40 4.34 7.68 -24.71
CA MET A 40 4.43 8.18 -26.07
C MET A 40 5.84 8.76 -26.33
N PRO A 41 6.51 8.35 -27.40
CA PRO A 41 7.78 8.96 -27.75
C PRO A 41 7.59 10.47 -27.92
N THR A 42 8.38 11.27 -27.23
CA THR A 42 8.40 12.73 -27.46
C THR A 42 8.82 12.98 -28.93
N VAL A 43 8.07 13.80 -29.64
CA VAL A 43 8.12 14.05 -31.10
C VAL A 43 9.49 14.56 -31.62
N TYR A 44 10.51 14.63 -30.80
CA TYR A 44 11.86 15.09 -31.15
C TYR A 44 12.85 13.98 -31.59
N ALA A 45 12.42 12.71 -31.62
CA ALA A 45 13.25 11.69 -32.25
C ALA A 45 13.05 11.76 -33.78
N HIS A 46 14.10 12.11 -34.50
CA HIS A 46 14.18 12.11 -35.97
C HIS A 46 14.02 10.66 -36.51
N GLY A 47 12.80 10.13 -36.44
CA GLY A 47 12.44 8.80 -36.95
C GLY A 47 11.40 8.91 -38.04
N SER A 48 11.48 8.00 -39.05
CA SER A 48 10.43 7.89 -40.05
C SER A 48 9.13 7.39 -39.42
N PRO A 49 7.93 7.76 -39.95
CA PRO A 49 6.63 7.30 -39.41
C PRO A 49 6.52 5.78 -39.23
N GLY A 50 7.18 4.98 -40.04
CA GLY A 50 7.20 3.51 -39.91
C GLY A 50 7.93 3.00 -38.66
N SER A 51 9.06 3.63 -38.30
CA SER A 51 9.83 3.22 -37.12
C SER A 51 9.10 3.51 -35.79
N MET A 52 8.20 4.49 -35.81
CA MET A 52 7.39 4.87 -34.67
C MET A 52 6.26 3.83 -34.42
N SER A 53 5.58 3.39 -35.47
CA SER A 53 4.58 2.33 -35.39
C SER A 53 5.17 1.02 -34.85
N GLU A 54 6.31 0.59 -35.40
CA GLU A 54 6.99 -0.61 -34.94
C GLU A 54 7.46 -0.54 -33.47
N SER A 55 7.78 0.65 -32.96
CA SER A 55 8.16 0.84 -31.56
C SER A 55 6.95 0.68 -30.64
N VAL A 56 5.82 1.30 -30.99
CA VAL A 56 4.56 1.18 -30.24
C VAL A 56 4.06 -0.27 -30.21
N ASP A 57 4.14 -0.96 -31.36
CA ASP A 57 3.73 -2.37 -31.44
C ASP A 57 4.61 -3.28 -30.56
N ARG A 58 5.93 -3.02 -30.53
CA ARG A 58 6.85 -3.75 -29.61
C ARG A 58 6.52 -3.51 -28.14
N GLU A 59 6.21 -2.27 -27.76
CA GLU A 59 5.81 -1.94 -26.38
C GLU A 59 4.49 -2.61 -26.02
N ARG A 60 3.49 -2.61 -26.91
CA ARG A 60 2.22 -3.31 -26.69
C ARG A 60 2.39 -4.81 -26.53
N GLN A 61 3.24 -5.44 -27.35
CA GLN A 61 3.56 -6.86 -27.23
C GLN A 61 4.31 -7.16 -25.92
N ALA A 62 5.20 -6.29 -25.48
CA ALA A 62 5.88 -6.44 -24.19
C ALA A 62 4.90 -6.32 -23.03
N ALA A 63 3.94 -5.37 -23.09
CA ALA A 63 2.88 -5.21 -22.13
C ALA A 63 1.97 -6.44 -22.06
N GLN A 64 1.61 -7.01 -23.22
CA GLN A 64 0.81 -8.22 -23.28
C GLN A 64 1.52 -9.41 -22.62
N ARG A 65 2.81 -9.62 -22.92
CA ARG A 65 3.59 -10.69 -22.27
C ARG A 65 3.73 -10.48 -20.76
N ALA A 66 3.85 -9.23 -20.29
CA ALA A 66 3.89 -8.92 -18.87
C ALA A 66 2.55 -9.23 -18.18
N TYR A 67 1.43 -8.89 -18.84
CA TYR A 67 0.10 -9.28 -18.39
C TYR A 67 -0.04 -10.80 -18.27
N GLU A 68 0.34 -11.56 -19.30
CA GLU A 68 0.23 -13.03 -19.33
C GLU A 68 1.02 -13.67 -18.17
N ARG A 69 2.23 -13.17 -17.86
CA ARG A 69 3.02 -13.65 -16.71
C ARG A 69 2.34 -13.37 -15.38
N ILE A 70 1.72 -12.21 -15.22
CA ILE A 70 0.99 -11.89 -13.99
C ILE A 70 -0.30 -12.71 -13.93
N ALA A 71 -1.05 -12.82 -15.02
CA ALA A 71 -2.29 -13.55 -15.07
C ALA A 71 -2.11 -15.04 -14.73
N SER A 72 -1.00 -15.65 -15.18
CA SER A 72 -0.69 -17.05 -14.86
C SER A 72 -0.50 -17.32 -13.36
N MET A 73 -0.17 -16.29 -12.56
CA MET A 73 -0.05 -16.43 -11.10
C MET A 73 -1.40 -16.58 -10.40
N PHE A 74 -2.49 -16.23 -11.08
CA PHE A 74 -3.86 -16.31 -10.57
C PHE A 74 -4.66 -17.50 -11.14
N GLU A 75 -4.01 -18.40 -11.87
CA GLU A 75 -4.67 -19.60 -12.42
C GLU A 75 -5.27 -20.44 -11.29
N GLY A 76 -6.56 -20.77 -11.43
CA GLY A 76 -7.31 -21.53 -10.41
C GLY A 76 -7.80 -20.70 -9.22
N ALA A 77 -7.46 -19.43 -9.11
CA ALA A 77 -7.99 -18.53 -8.10
C ALA A 77 -9.38 -17.99 -8.51
N ASN A 78 -10.19 -17.59 -7.52
CA ASN A 78 -11.49 -16.93 -7.76
C ASN A 78 -11.29 -15.45 -8.14
N VAL A 79 -10.66 -15.20 -9.30
CA VAL A 79 -10.22 -13.87 -9.77
C VAL A 79 -10.63 -13.70 -11.22
N SER A 80 -11.22 -12.53 -11.56
CA SER A 80 -11.35 -12.08 -12.94
C SER A 80 -10.22 -11.13 -13.29
N MET A 81 -9.59 -11.31 -14.46
CA MET A 81 -8.43 -10.54 -14.90
C MET A 81 -8.74 -9.76 -16.17
N GLU A 82 -8.35 -8.50 -16.20
CA GLU A 82 -8.44 -7.63 -17.38
C GLU A 82 -7.11 -6.89 -17.60
N HIS A 83 -6.68 -6.74 -18.85
CA HIS A 83 -5.52 -5.95 -19.22
C HIS A 83 -5.94 -4.56 -19.69
N ILE A 84 -5.46 -3.52 -19.01
CA ILE A 84 -5.71 -2.13 -19.35
C ILE A 84 -4.41 -1.49 -19.83
N ILE A 85 -4.47 -0.86 -21.01
CA ILE A 85 -3.37 -0.06 -21.54
C ILE A 85 -3.78 1.41 -21.53
N ARG A 86 -2.97 2.25 -20.92
CA ARG A 86 -3.12 3.72 -20.91
C ARG A 86 -1.87 4.37 -21.48
N GLU A 87 -2.02 5.60 -21.91
CA GLU A 87 -0.92 6.43 -22.41
C GLU A 87 -0.77 7.67 -21.53
N GLY A 88 0.46 8.16 -21.37
CA GLY A 88 0.74 9.40 -20.66
C GLY A 88 1.69 9.30 -19.47
N HIS A 89 1.55 10.22 -18.51
CA HIS A 89 2.38 10.25 -17.31
C HIS A 89 2.02 9.11 -16.37
N ARG A 90 2.96 8.19 -16.14
CA ARG A 90 2.74 6.90 -15.45
C ARG A 90 2.00 7.04 -14.12
N GLY A 91 2.51 7.87 -13.20
CA GLY A 91 1.88 8.01 -11.87
C GLY A 91 0.45 8.54 -11.95
N LYS A 92 0.21 9.56 -12.79
CA LYS A 92 -1.12 10.12 -12.98
C LYS A 92 -2.08 9.10 -13.64
N ALA A 93 -1.63 8.41 -14.67
CA ALA A 93 -2.44 7.41 -15.37
C ALA A 93 -2.86 6.24 -14.46
N ILE A 94 -1.99 5.84 -13.51
CA ILE A 94 -2.31 4.81 -12.51
C ILE A 94 -3.41 5.32 -11.56
N VAL A 95 -3.27 6.53 -11.02
CA VAL A 95 -4.25 7.12 -10.10
C VAL A 95 -5.60 7.35 -10.80
N ASP A 96 -5.57 7.85 -12.04
CA ASP A 96 -6.78 8.08 -12.83
C ASP A 96 -7.49 6.76 -13.16
N ALA A 97 -6.75 5.72 -13.58
CA ALA A 97 -7.31 4.40 -13.84
C ALA A 97 -7.96 3.79 -12.59
N ALA A 98 -7.32 3.92 -11.44
CA ALA A 98 -7.88 3.45 -10.18
C ALA A 98 -9.20 4.15 -9.84
N ARG A 99 -9.33 5.45 -10.15
CA ARG A 99 -10.57 6.20 -9.96
C ARG A 99 -11.65 5.76 -10.94
N ASP A 100 -11.32 5.62 -12.24
CA ASP A 100 -12.25 5.22 -13.28
C ASP A 100 -12.87 3.84 -13.02
N HIS A 101 -12.11 2.94 -12.40
CA HIS A 101 -12.54 1.56 -12.08
C HIS A 101 -13.07 1.41 -10.64
N ASN A 102 -13.21 2.49 -9.87
CA ASN A 102 -13.59 2.46 -8.44
C ASN A 102 -12.77 1.43 -7.66
N THR A 103 -11.47 1.53 -7.78
CA THR A 103 -10.51 0.56 -7.23
C THR A 103 -10.40 0.70 -5.72
N ASP A 104 -10.38 -0.43 -5.01
CA ASP A 104 -10.16 -0.50 -3.56
C ASP A 104 -8.67 -0.49 -3.20
N LEU A 105 -7.83 -1.12 -4.06
CA LEU A 105 -6.41 -1.29 -3.82
C LEU A 105 -5.60 -1.12 -5.11
N ILE A 106 -4.57 -0.29 -5.06
CA ILE A 106 -3.51 -0.27 -6.07
C ILE A 106 -2.33 -1.09 -5.57
N VAL A 107 -1.83 -2.02 -6.39
CA VAL A 107 -0.64 -2.83 -6.10
C VAL A 107 0.43 -2.51 -7.12
N LEU A 108 1.64 -2.20 -6.65
CA LEU A 108 2.76 -1.90 -7.53
C LEU A 108 4.09 -2.24 -6.86
N GLY A 109 5.11 -2.53 -7.68
CA GLY A 109 6.46 -2.70 -7.15
C GLY A 109 7.01 -1.39 -6.58
N ALA A 110 7.82 -1.47 -5.54
CA ALA A 110 8.53 -0.29 -5.00
C ALA A 110 9.38 0.40 -6.06
N ARG A 111 9.77 -0.34 -7.12
CA ARG A 111 10.54 0.15 -8.28
C ARG A 111 10.08 -0.51 -9.56
N GLY A 112 10.35 0.19 -10.67
CA GLY A 112 10.22 -0.35 -12.00
C GLY A 112 11.57 -0.80 -12.57
N GLN A 113 11.77 -0.64 -13.88
CA GLN A 113 12.94 -1.10 -14.63
C GLN A 113 14.29 -0.43 -14.27
N SER A 114 14.33 0.56 -13.38
CA SER A 114 15.58 1.24 -13.01
C SER A 114 16.40 0.47 -11.97
N THR A 115 17.72 0.30 -12.24
CA THR A 115 18.62 -0.64 -11.55
C THR A 115 19.30 -0.11 -10.28
N VAL A 116 18.94 1.06 -9.76
CA VAL A 116 19.68 1.72 -8.66
C VAL A 116 19.18 1.33 -7.28
N ARG A 117 20.09 0.77 -6.46
CA ARG A 117 20.02 0.40 -5.01
C ARG A 117 18.68 -0.08 -4.42
N ARG A 118 18.71 -1.21 -3.71
CA ARG A 118 17.56 -1.98 -3.17
C ARG A 118 16.65 -1.26 -2.16
N LEU A 119 17.03 -0.13 -1.61
CA LEU A 119 16.33 0.56 -0.51
C LEU A 119 15.56 1.83 -0.90
N LEU A 120 15.62 2.30 -2.16
CA LEU A 120 14.97 3.55 -2.54
C LEU A 120 13.58 3.31 -3.15
N LEU A 121 12.58 4.06 -2.71
CA LEU A 121 11.27 4.13 -3.32
C LEU A 121 11.36 4.81 -4.69
N GLY A 122 10.71 4.23 -5.72
CA GLY A 122 10.64 4.83 -7.04
C GLY A 122 9.70 6.05 -7.06
N SER A 123 9.98 7.03 -7.93
CA SER A 123 9.17 8.25 -8.04
C SER A 123 7.71 7.98 -8.40
N ILE A 124 7.44 6.93 -9.19
CA ILE A 124 6.07 6.53 -9.55
C ILE A 124 5.36 5.96 -8.33
N SER A 125 6.01 5.09 -7.56
CA SER A 125 5.44 4.47 -6.36
C SER A 125 5.20 5.50 -5.27
N ASP A 126 6.13 6.46 -5.07
CA ASP A 126 5.95 7.61 -4.17
C ASP A 126 4.78 8.49 -4.61
N TYR A 127 4.68 8.79 -5.92
CA TYR A 127 3.57 9.56 -6.47
C TYR A 127 2.22 8.87 -6.26
N VAL A 128 2.11 7.57 -6.59
CA VAL A 128 0.87 6.80 -6.44
C VAL A 128 0.49 6.70 -4.97
N ALA A 129 1.44 6.35 -4.09
CA ALA A 129 1.19 6.27 -2.66
C ALA A 129 0.77 7.61 -2.04
N THR A 130 1.16 8.75 -2.62
CA THR A 130 0.77 10.08 -2.14
C THR A 130 -0.57 10.54 -2.70
N HIS A 131 -0.93 10.18 -3.95
CA HIS A 131 -2.06 10.77 -4.66
C HIS A 131 -3.25 9.84 -4.89
N ALA A 132 -3.11 8.53 -4.60
CA ALA A 132 -4.22 7.60 -4.72
C ALA A 132 -5.34 7.95 -3.74
N HIS A 133 -6.58 7.72 -4.15
CA HIS A 133 -7.77 7.87 -3.31
C HIS A 133 -8.13 6.57 -2.56
N CYS A 134 -7.56 5.45 -2.95
CA CYS A 134 -7.74 4.12 -2.38
C CYS A 134 -6.44 3.63 -1.73
N SER A 135 -6.50 2.51 -1.05
CA SER A 135 -5.34 1.87 -0.44
C SER A 135 -4.26 1.53 -1.46
N VAL A 136 -3.00 1.54 -1.03
CA VAL A 136 -1.85 1.29 -1.91
C VAL A 136 -0.91 0.27 -1.25
N LEU A 137 -0.65 -0.82 -1.96
CA LEU A 137 0.35 -1.82 -1.59
C LEU A 137 1.60 -1.64 -2.45
N VAL A 138 2.66 -1.20 -1.83
CA VAL A 138 3.99 -1.07 -2.45
C VAL A 138 4.82 -2.29 -2.11
N VAL A 139 5.07 -3.13 -3.10
CA VAL A 139 5.70 -4.44 -2.92
C VAL A 139 7.22 -4.35 -3.05
N ARG A 140 7.90 -4.96 -2.09
CA ARG A 140 9.35 -5.18 -2.07
C ARG A 140 9.66 -6.66 -1.96
N PRO A 141 10.70 -7.16 -2.64
CA PRO A 141 11.12 -8.54 -2.49
C PRO A 141 11.72 -8.77 -1.10
N THR A 142 11.09 -9.62 -0.30
CA THR A 142 11.56 -10.03 1.03
C THR A 142 12.16 -11.43 1.04
N GLY A 143 12.16 -12.10 -0.13
CA GLY A 143 12.58 -13.50 -0.25
C GLY A 143 11.53 -14.51 0.24
N ILE A 144 10.32 -14.06 0.60
CA ILE A 144 9.26 -14.98 1.06
C ILE A 144 8.84 -15.96 -0.03
N ARG A 145 8.95 -15.58 -1.30
CA ARG A 145 8.62 -16.42 -2.45
C ARG A 145 9.45 -17.72 -2.48
N GLU A 146 10.70 -17.63 -2.05
CA GLU A 146 11.65 -18.75 -1.98
C GLU A 146 11.57 -19.50 -0.65
N GLN A 147 10.98 -18.88 0.38
CA GLN A 147 10.91 -19.39 1.74
C GLN A 147 9.50 -19.94 2.01
N GLN A 148 9.29 -21.21 1.98
CA GLN A 148 8.00 -21.87 2.27
C GLN A 148 7.61 -21.71 3.77
N ARG A 149 7.40 -20.49 4.23
CA ARG A 149 7.00 -20.14 5.59
C ARG A 149 5.77 -19.22 5.57
N PRO A 150 5.05 -19.11 6.70
CA PRO A 150 4.00 -18.11 6.85
C PRO A 150 4.50 -16.70 6.55
N ILE A 151 3.65 -15.87 5.95
CA ILE A 151 3.91 -14.44 5.80
C ILE A 151 3.92 -13.78 7.17
N ARG A 152 4.91 -12.93 7.43
CA ARG A 152 5.02 -12.12 8.65
C ARG A 152 4.52 -10.73 8.39
N ILE A 153 3.52 -10.31 9.16
CA ILE A 153 2.83 -9.05 8.95
C ILE A 153 2.91 -8.22 10.23
N ALA A 154 3.28 -6.95 10.11
CA ALA A 154 3.16 -5.98 11.19
C ALA A 154 2.05 -4.98 10.88
N ILE A 155 1.27 -4.59 11.90
CA ILE A 155 0.26 -3.54 11.82
C ILE A 155 0.71 -2.41 12.74
N GLY A 156 1.09 -1.27 12.17
CA GLY A 156 1.42 -0.06 12.94
C GLY A 156 0.15 0.56 13.52
N TYR A 157 0.11 0.77 14.83
CA TYR A 157 -1.07 1.28 15.55
C TYR A 157 -0.70 2.43 16.48
N ASP A 158 -1.39 3.58 16.35
CA ASP A 158 -1.15 4.82 17.09
C ASP A 158 -2.39 5.40 17.78
N GLN A 159 -3.45 4.61 17.98
CA GLN A 159 -4.74 5.02 18.58
C GLN A 159 -5.51 6.10 17.78
N GLY A 160 -5.02 6.49 16.61
CA GLY A 160 -5.70 7.47 15.75
C GLY A 160 -6.78 6.84 14.86
N GLY A 161 -7.71 7.66 14.36
CA GLY A 161 -8.72 7.22 13.39
C GLY A 161 -8.14 6.52 12.16
N PRO A 162 -6.99 6.96 11.61
CA PRO A 162 -6.30 6.26 10.52
C PRO A 162 -5.80 4.86 10.91
N ALA A 163 -5.31 4.68 12.13
CA ALA A 163 -4.87 3.37 12.62
C ALA A 163 -6.06 2.40 12.78
N GLU A 164 -7.19 2.89 13.31
CA GLU A 164 -8.43 2.14 13.38
C GLU A 164 -8.98 1.75 12.00
N ALA A 165 -8.81 2.62 11.01
CA ALA A 165 -9.21 2.34 9.63
C ALA A 165 -8.34 1.25 9.01
N SER A 166 -7.02 1.30 9.22
CA SER A 166 -6.09 0.28 8.72
C SER A 166 -6.32 -1.07 9.38
N LEU A 167 -6.63 -1.07 10.67
CA LEU A 167 -6.96 -2.28 11.42
C LEU A 167 -8.22 -2.96 10.83
N ARG A 168 -9.28 -2.19 10.58
CA ARG A 168 -10.51 -2.71 9.97
C ARG A 168 -10.26 -3.27 8.58
N GLU A 169 -9.54 -2.54 7.72
CA GLU A 169 -9.21 -3.01 6.37
C GLU A 169 -8.39 -4.31 6.41
N PHE A 170 -7.44 -4.41 7.34
CA PHE A 170 -6.72 -5.65 7.59
C PHE A 170 -7.65 -6.79 8.00
N CYS A 171 -8.55 -6.56 8.95
CA CYS A 171 -9.47 -7.58 9.48
C CYS A 171 -10.50 -8.07 8.45
N ASP A 172 -10.80 -7.27 7.41
CA ASP A 172 -11.67 -7.69 6.30
C ASP A 172 -11.02 -8.80 5.44
N THR A 173 -9.72 -9.02 5.59
CA THR A 173 -8.96 -10.07 4.89
C THR A 173 -8.84 -11.31 5.78
N PRO A 174 -9.18 -12.52 5.29
CA PRO A 174 -9.15 -13.75 6.09
C PRO A 174 -7.74 -14.35 6.18
N TRP A 175 -6.85 -13.75 6.94
CA TRP A 175 -5.43 -14.15 7.05
C TRP A 175 -5.22 -15.58 7.57
N GLY A 176 -6.10 -16.04 8.47
CA GLY A 176 -6.08 -17.42 8.99
C GLY A 176 -4.81 -17.76 9.78
N GLY A 177 -4.60 -19.05 10.00
CA GLY A 177 -3.44 -19.57 10.76
C GLY A 177 -2.14 -19.67 9.95
N GLN A 178 -2.13 -19.28 8.69
CA GLN A 178 -0.94 -19.32 7.82
C GLN A 178 -0.18 -17.97 7.77
N SER A 179 -0.55 -17.03 8.63
CA SER A 179 0.13 -15.74 8.80
C SER A 179 0.60 -15.56 10.24
N GLU A 180 1.77 -14.99 10.42
CA GLU A 180 2.28 -14.52 11.70
C GLU A 180 2.06 -13.01 11.76
N VAL A 181 1.23 -12.54 12.70
CA VAL A 181 0.78 -11.15 12.75
C VAL A 181 1.22 -10.49 14.05
N HIS A 182 1.72 -9.25 13.92
CA HIS A 182 2.18 -8.42 15.03
C HIS A 182 1.45 -7.09 14.99
N THR A 183 0.80 -6.69 16.07
CA THR A 183 0.35 -5.31 16.27
C THR A 183 1.45 -4.56 17.00
N VAL A 184 1.86 -3.42 16.46
CA VAL A 184 3.04 -2.68 16.93
C VAL A 184 2.67 -1.24 17.21
N SER A 185 2.90 -0.77 18.42
CA SER A 185 2.81 0.63 18.80
C SER A 185 4.16 1.14 19.26
N VAL A 186 4.55 2.32 18.79
CA VAL A 186 5.79 2.98 19.20
C VAL A 186 5.42 4.25 19.95
N VAL A 187 5.87 4.35 21.21
CA VAL A 187 5.72 5.54 22.05
C VAL A 187 7.03 6.32 22.10
N SER A 188 6.93 7.64 21.95
CA SER A 188 8.09 8.54 22.03
C SER A 188 7.94 9.49 23.20
N TYR A 189 8.92 9.52 24.08
CA TYR A 189 8.93 10.41 25.23
C TYR A 189 9.41 11.84 24.90
N VAL A 190 10.07 12.03 23.75
CA VAL A 190 10.55 13.36 23.32
C VAL A 190 9.42 14.37 23.16
N SER A 191 8.24 13.93 22.73
CA SER A 191 7.08 14.78 22.61
C SER A 191 6.50 15.24 23.95
N ALA A 192 6.72 14.47 25.03
CA ALA A 192 6.27 14.81 26.38
C ALA A 192 7.10 15.96 27.00
N PHE A 193 8.38 16.06 26.70
CA PHE A 193 9.25 17.15 27.16
C PHE A 193 8.94 18.49 26.50
N LEU A 194 8.44 18.50 25.26
CA LEU A 194 8.15 19.74 24.52
C LEU A 194 6.82 20.38 24.93
N ASN A 195 5.93 19.66 25.61
CA ASN A 195 4.59 20.14 25.98
C ASN A 195 4.47 20.63 27.42
N GLU A 196 5.57 20.77 28.20
CA GLU A 196 5.59 21.21 29.62
C GLU A 196 4.60 20.44 30.55
N ILE A 197 3.99 19.38 30.07
CA ILE A 197 3.11 18.52 30.84
C ILE A 197 3.90 17.25 31.10
N VAL A 198 4.50 17.15 32.28
CA VAL A 198 4.94 15.88 32.85
C VAL A 198 3.66 15.10 33.21
N VAL A 199 2.90 14.70 32.19
CA VAL A 199 1.98 13.59 32.33
C VAL A 199 2.89 12.39 32.54
N GLU A 200 2.68 11.72 33.64
CA GLU A 200 3.52 10.62 34.07
C GLU A 200 3.71 9.66 32.89
N ALA A 201 4.96 9.42 32.50
CA ALA A 201 5.33 8.54 31.38
C ALA A 201 4.62 7.17 31.53
N ASP A 202 4.38 6.75 32.77
CA ASP A 202 3.65 5.53 33.12
C ASP A 202 2.18 5.55 32.70
N GLU A 203 1.48 6.69 32.81
CA GLU A 203 0.08 6.79 32.35
C GLU A 203 -0.02 6.72 30.83
N THR A 204 0.87 7.39 30.12
CA THR A 204 0.93 7.35 28.65
C THR A 204 1.22 5.93 28.16
N LYS A 205 2.15 5.25 28.80
CA LYS A 205 2.51 3.86 28.50
C LYS A 205 1.33 2.90 28.78
N ALA A 206 0.68 3.06 29.94
CA ALA A 206 -0.48 2.24 30.32
C ALA A 206 -1.65 2.42 29.33
N ALA A 207 -1.93 3.66 28.92
CA ALA A 207 -2.96 3.96 27.92
C ALA A 207 -2.62 3.35 26.56
N ALA A 208 -1.36 3.48 26.09
CA ALA A 208 -0.90 2.89 24.84
C ALA A 208 -0.97 1.36 24.87
N THR A 209 -0.57 0.73 25.98
CA THR A 209 -0.68 -0.72 26.17
C THR A 209 -2.13 -1.19 26.09
N SER A 210 -3.03 -0.53 26.82
CA SER A 210 -4.46 -0.90 26.84
C SER A 210 -5.10 -0.79 25.45
N ALA A 211 -4.78 0.27 24.71
CA ALA A 211 -5.32 0.46 23.36
C ALA A 211 -4.72 -0.55 22.36
N LEU A 212 -3.42 -0.87 22.48
CA LEU A 212 -2.78 -1.88 21.65
C LEU A 212 -3.36 -3.27 21.91
N ASP A 213 -3.63 -3.62 23.18
CA ASP A 213 -4.26 -4.89 23.53
C ASP A 213 -5.68 -4.98 22.94
N ALA A 214 -6.46 -3.90 23.02
CA ALA A 214 -7.79 -3.83 22.40
C ALA A 214 -7.72 -3.99 20.88
N ALA A 215 -6.76 -3.35 20.21
CA ALA A 215 -6.51 -3.51 18.78
C ALA A 215 -6.10 -4.95 18.43
N THR A 216 -5.27 -5.57 19.26
CA THR A 216 -4.84 -6.97 19.09
C THR A 216 -6.03 -7.92 19.18
N GLU A 217 -6.93 -7.71 20.12
CA GLU A 217 -8.16 -8.51 20.23
C GLU A 217 -9.10 -8.34 19.04
N GLN A 218 -9.14 -7.17 18.38
CA GLN A 218 -9.88 -6.98 17.12
C GLN A 218 -9.28 -7.77 15.96
N VAL A 219 -7.96 -7.94 15.92
CA VAL A 219 -7.24 -8.71 14.87
C VAL A 219 -7.40 -10.21 15.07
N ARG A 220 -7.52 -10.69 16.30
CA ARG A 220 -7.51 -12.11 16.66
C ARG A 220 -8.48 -13.00 15.86
N PRO A 221 -9.73 -12.58 15.54
CA PRO A 221 -10.64 -13.38 14.71
C PRO A 221 -10.13 -13.60 13.27
N SER A 222 -9.34 -12.67 12.74
CA SER A 222 -8.78 -12.75 11.37
C SER A 222 -7.40 -13.39 11.35
N ALA A 223 -6.63 -13.26 12.45
CA ALA A 223 -5.30 -13.81 12.62
C ALA A 223 -5.11 -14.31 14.07
N PRO A 224 -5.45 -15.59 14.36
CA PRO A 224 -5.44 -16.11 15.73
C PRO A 224 -4.09 -16.08 16.45
N SER A 225 -2.98 -16.06 15.69
CA SER A 225 -1.60 -16.03 16.23
C SER A 225 -1.05 -14.61 16.44
N VAL A 226 -1.91 -13.57 16.46
CA VAL A 226 -1.47 -12.18 16.62
C VAL A 226 -0.80 -11.93 17.97
N GLN A 227 0.30 -11.17 17.96
CA GLN A 227 1.05 -10.73 19.12
C GLN A 227 1.10 -9.20 19.18
N SER A 228 1.09 -8.63 20.39
CA SER A 228 1.21 -7.18 20.61
C SER A 228 2.63 -6.81 21.03
N HIS A 229 3.13 -5.67 20.52
CA HIS A 229 4.45 -5.15 20.84
C HIS A 229 4.37 -3.63 21.07
N LEU A 230 4.69 -3.20 22.29
CA LEU A 230 4.88 -1.79 22.62
C LEU A 230 6.37 -1.47 22.65
N ILE A 231 6.80 -0.52 21.83
CA ILE A 231 8.19 -0.13 21.66
C ILE A 231 8.37 1.30 22.21
N GLU A 232 9.45 1.52 22.92
CA GLU A 232 9.87 2.84 23.37
C GLU A 232 11.04 3.31 22.51
N CYS A 233 10.89 4.43 21.79
CA CYS A 233 11.91 4.96 20.90
C CYS A 233 11.76 6.47 20.75
N ASP A 234 12.86 7.20 20.57
CA ASP A 234 12.82 8.65 20.41
C ASP A 234 12.16 9.08 19.09
N HIS A 235 12.27 8.25 18.05
CA HIS A 235 11.65 8.50 16.74
C HIS A 235 10.75 7.35 16.31
N ILE A 236 9.43 7.59 16.27
CA ILE A 236 8.40 6.57 16.03
C ILE A 236 8.68 5.75 14.75
N GLY A 237 9.04 6.44 13.66
CA GLY A 237 9.33 5.77 12.38
C GLY A 237 10.56 4.87 12.43
N GLU A 238 11.61 5.28 13.14
CA GLU A 238 12.83 4.47 13.31
C GLU A 238 12.54 3.24 14.16
N GLY A 239 11.88 3.40 15.32
CA GLY A 239 11.52 2.27 16.16
C GLY A 239 10.65 1.24 15.43
N LEU A 240 9.74 1.69 14.56
CA LEU A 240 8.97 0.76 13.73
C LEU A 240 9.86 0.05 12.70
N ILE A 241 10.77 0.75 12.01
CA ILE A 241 11.68 0.13 11.04
C ILE A 241 12.59 -0.91 11.69
N GLU A 242 13.18 -0.60 12.84
CA GLU A 242 14.00 -1.54 13.60
C GLU A 242 13.22 -2.82 13.95
N PHE A 243 11.98 -2.67 14.43
CA PHE A 243 11.11 -3.83 14.68
C PHE A 243 10.88 -4.67 13.43
N LEU A 244 10.58 -4.02 12.28
CA LEU A 244 10.33 -4.72 11.02
C LEU A 244 11.55 -5.56 10.58
N GLU A 245 12.75 -5.04 10.77
CA GLU A 245 14.00 -5.71 10.41
C GLU A 245 14.35 -6.84 11.38
N GLU A 246 14.24 -6.62 12.68
CA GLU A 246 14.53 -7.60 13.72
C GLU A 246 13.62 -8.83 13.65
N HIS A 247 12.33 -8.61 13.31
CA HIS A 247 11.34 -9.70 13.20
C HIS A 247 11.23 -10.28 11.79
N GLY A 248 11.99 -9.74 10.83
CA GLY A 248 11.97 -10.22 9.44
C GLY A 248 10.57 -10.12 8.82
N ILE A 249 9.91 -8.98 9.02
CA ILE A 249 8.55 -8.72 8.53
C ILE A 249 8.53 -8.66 6.99
N ASP A 250 7.53 -9.26 6.37
CA ASP A 250 7.32 -9.27 4.92
C ASP A 250 6.39 -8.14 4.44
N LEU A 251 5.43 -7.79 5.30
CA LEU A 251 4.41 -6.78 5.00
C LEU A 251 4.12 -5.94 6.24
N VAL A 252 4.24 -4.63 6.12
CA VAL A 252 3.74 -3.72 7.15
C VAL A 252 2.50 -2.99 6.65
N VAL A 253 1.47 -2.92 7.51
CA VAL A 253 0.24 -2.16 7.29
C VAL A 253 0.29 -0.89 8.14
N VAL A 254 0.11 0.25 7.51
CA VAL A 254 0.09 1.57 8.17
C VAL A 254 -1.12 2.37 7.69
N GLY A 255 -1.71 3.15 8.59
CA GLY A 255 -2.83 4.02 8.27
C GLY A 255 -2.37 5.31 7.57
N GLU A 256 -3.28 5.93 6.84
CA GLU A 256 -3.09 7.28 6.31
C GLU A 256 -3.43 8.32 7.39
N SER A 257 -2.48 9.18 7.76
CA SER A 257 -2.75 10.27 8.70
C SER A 257 -3.39 11.45 7.97
N ARG A 258 -4.61 11.82 8.37
CA ARG A 258 -5.31 13.00 7.85
C ARG A 258 -5.08 14.21 8.75
N HIS A 259 -4.03 14.96 8.52
CA HIS A 259 -3.85 16.27 9.12
C HIS A 259 -3.84 17.35 8.04
N SER A 260 -4.97 17.55 7.35
CA SER A 260 -5.12 18.73 6.50
C SER A 260 -6.51 19.33 6.65
N ALA A 261 -6.55 20.55 7.16
CA ALA A 261 -7.75 21.41 7.19
C ALA A 261 -8.28 21.78 5.79
N LEU A 262 -7.66 21.27 4.72
CA LEU A 262 -7.95 21.61 3.32
C LEU A 262 -8.55 20.43 2.52
N GLY A 263 -8.97 19.34 3.15
CA GLY A 263 -9.60 18.20 2.47
C GLY A 263 -8.67 17.44 1.49
N ARG A 264 -7.36 17.68 1.52
CA ARG A 264 -6.38 16.93 0.74
C ARG A 264 -5.91 15.71 1.53
N VAL A 265 -5.96 14.57 0.87
CA VAL A 265 -5.35 13.33 1.33
C VAL A 265 -3.84 13.53 1.38
N LEU A 266 -3.26 13.54 2.59
CA LEU A 266 -1.81 13.64 2.79
C LEU A 266 -1.36 12.42 3.56
N LEU A 267 -0.34 11.74 3.05
CA LEU A 267 0.30 10.64 3.77
C LEU A 267 0.98 11.20 5.03
N GLY A 268 0.69 10.60 6.20
CA GLY A 268 1.27 11.01 7.47
C GLY A 268 2.80 10.85 7.50
N SER A 269 3.48 11.61 8.34
CA SER A 269 4.95 11.61 8.44
C SER A 269 5.51 10.22 8.74
N VAL A 270 4.90 9.47 9.67
CA VAL A 270 5.33 8.10 10.01
C VAL A 270 5.09 7.16 8.83
N SER A 271 3.90 7.17 8.23
CA SER A 271 3.58 6.30 7.09
C SER A 271 4.47 6.62 5.89
N GLN A 272 4.80 7.90 5.66
CA GLN A 272 5.73 8.31 4.62
C GLN A 272 7.16 7.87 4.92
N PHE A 273 7.57 7.96 6.19
CA PHE A 273 8.88 7.48 6.63
C PHE A 273 9.00 5.97 6.42
N VAL A 274 8.01 5.19 6.88
CA VAL A 274 7.97 3.73 6.70
C VAL A 274 7.95 3.37 5.22
N LEU A 275 7.13 4.03 4.41
CA LEU A 275 7.06 3.80 2.97
C LEU A 275 8.41 3.98 2.27
N ARG A 276 9.25 4.90 2.74
CA ARG A 276 10.57 5.19 2.15
C ARG A 276 11.69 4.30 2.68
N HIS A 277 11.62 3.88 3.95
CA HIS A 277 12.75 3.25 4.63
C HIS A 277 12.55 1.75 4.92
N ALA A 278 11.31 1.24 4.93
CA ALA A 278 11.08 -0.18 5.17
C ALA A 278 11.78 -1.06 4.14
N SER A 279 12.38 -2.15 4.60
CA SER A 279 12.96 -3.20 3.77
C SER A 279 11.91 -4.19 3.23
N CYS A 280 10.72 -4.21 3.83
CA CYS A 280 9.56 -5.06 3.48
C CYS A 280 8.51 -4.31 2.65
N SER A 281 7.48 -5.03 2.19
CA SER A 281 6.32 -4.46 1.50
C SER A 281 5.53 -3.56 2.46
N VAL A 282 4.93 -2.48 1.92
CA VAL A 282 4.18 -1.50 2.71
C VAL A 282 2.78 -1.35 2.14
N TRP A 283 1.78 -1.63 2.97
CA TRP A 283 0.38 -1.37 2.68
C TRP A 283 -0.06 -0.10 3.40
N VAL A 284 -0.30 0.95 2.64
CA VAL A 284 -0.92 2.18 3.12
C VAL A 284 -2.42 2.02 3.02
N ALA A 285 -3.07 1.79 4.16
CA ALA A 285 -4.52 1.58 4.23
C ALA A 285 -5.27 2.92 4.24
N ARG A 286 -6.35 3.00 3.43
CA ARG A 286 -7.21 4.17 3.27
C ARG A 286 -8.66 3.77 3.37
N ASN A 287 -9.34 4.20 4.42
CA ASN A 287 -10.76 3.92 4.58
C ASN A 287 -11.60 4.72 3.56
N GLN A 288 -12.18 4.05 2.59
CA GLN A 288 -13.06 4.67 1.58
C GLN A 288 -14.41 5.13 2.17
N THR A 289 -14.87 4.53 3.25
CA THR A 289 -16.19 4.79 3.86
C THR A 289 -16.38 6.24 4.34
N VAL A 290 -15.30 6.99 4.54
CA VAL A 290 -15.37 8.40 4.97
C VAL A 290 -15.45 9.37 3.78
N ASN A 291 -15.13 8.93 2.56
CA ASN A 291 -15.18 9.78 1.37
C ASN A 291 -16.60 9.93 0.81
N GLU A 292 -17.47 8.94 0.98
CA GLU A 292 -18.86 9.02 0.51
C GLU A 292 -19.71 10.05 1.28
N VAL A 293 -19.37 10.32 2.55
CA VAL A 293 -20.11 11.27 3.40
C VAL A 293 -19.79 12.74 3.08
N LEU A 294 -18.66 13.03 2.44
CA LEU A 294 -18.24 14.41 2.15
C LEU A 294 -18.64 14.89 0.73
N ASP A 295 -19.01 13.99 -0.16
CA ASP A 295 -19.42 14.35 -1.53
C ASP A 295 -20.96 14.58 -1.66
N ASP A 296 -21.72 14.26 -0.60
CA ASP A 296 -23.18 14.38 -0.56
C ASP A 296 -23.68 15.72 0.03
N SER A 297 -22.82 16.75 0.08
CA SER A 297 -23.27 18.12 0.38
C SER A 297 -24.03 18.67 -0.82
N PRO A 298 -25.33 18.97 -0.70
CA PRO A 298 -26.11 19.50 -1.82
C PRO A 298 -25.50 20.85 -2.26
N ARG A 299 -25.09 20.91 -3.52
CA ARG A 299 -24.79 22.20 -4.18
C ARG A 299 -26.07 23.03 -4.15
N THR A 300 -26.26 23.81 -3.10
CA THR A 300 -27.28 24.83 -3.05
C THR A 300 -27.00 25.82 -4.16
N GLY A 301 -27.84 25.74 -5.20
CA GLY A 301 -27.89 26.75 -6.22
C GLY A 301 -28.19 28.11 -5.60
N ALA A 302 -27.39 29.07 -5.94
CA ALA A 302 -27.74 30.49 -5.83
C ALA A 302 -27.98 31.00 -7.26
N GLU A 303 -29.22 30.87 -7.73
CA GLU A 303 -29.80 31.81 -8.65
C GLU A 303 -30.21 33.05 -7.81
N GLN A 304 -29.59 34.14 -8.07
CA GLN A 304 -30.22 35.48 -8.29
C GLN A 304 -29.15 36.46 -8.72
#